data_67077b728169ee53bb3ead706b44e161
#
_entry.id   67077b728169ee53bb3ead706b44e161
#
_cell.length_a   1.000
_cell.length_b   1.000
_cell.length_c   1.000
_cell.angle_alpha   90.00
_cell.angle_beta   90.00
_cell.angle_gamma   90.00
#
_symmetry.space_group_name_H-M   'P 1'
#
loop_
_entity.id
_entity.type
_entity.pdbx_description
1 polymer ?
#
loop_
_entity_poly.entity_id
_entity_poly.type
_entity_poly.pdbx_seq_one_letter_code
_entity_poly.pdbx_strand_id
1 'polypeptide(L)'
;MNICIFTDNAYIYEGFCALLPRFPEHTFDFFYSPWNAAFSPRENFWPLRLKEQGPEFYDRYDLFLSLHSKQLFPDELVENHLCINVHPGLNPHNRGWFPQVFSILNGLPVGVTIHRMDRELDHGPILWQAELPIYPQDTSKDVYDRILAKELELLDKHLGDILTGSYTLTPMAGEGNINYKADFDALCPIDLNEPATYGQVIDRLRALTHAPYQNAYFVDEDGKKVYVGITLRKED
;
A
#
# COMPACT_ATOMS: atom_id res chain seq x y z
N MET A 1 20.30 16.08 1.30
CA MET A 1 19.01 16.09 2.01
C MET A 1 19.01 15.03 3.11
N ASN A 2 18.29 15.30 4.18
CA ASN A 2 17.97 14.33 5.21
C ASN A 2 16.57 13.78 4.92
N ILE A 3 16.44 12.49 4.70
CA ILE A 3 15.19 11.84 4.28
C ILE A 3 14.70 10.90 5.38
N CYS A 4 13.46 11.10 5.81
CA CYS A 4 12.76 10.25 6.76
C CYS A 4 11.86 9.27 6.02
N ILE A 5 12.05 7.98 6.23
CA ILE A 5 11.31 6.92 5.53
C ILE A 5 10.52 6.09 6.53
N PHE A 6 9.21 5.99 6.31
CA PHE A 6 8.34 5.08 7.04
C PHE A 6 7.97 3.89 6.15
N THR A 7 8.30 2.68 6.61
CA THR A 7 7.93 1.46 5.89
C THR A 7 7.55 0.34 6.86
N ASP A 8 6.51 -0.41 6.50
CA ASP A 8 6.07 -1.61 7.22
C ASP A 8 6.10 -2.86 6.33
N ASN A 9 6.72 -2.77 5.15
CA ASN A 9 6.85 -3.86 4.19
C ASN A 9 8.34 -4.23 3.97
N ALA A 10 8.71 -5.49 4.27
CA ALA A 10 10.09 -5.94 4.19
C ALA A 10 10.63 -5.98 2.76
N TYR A 11 9.82 -6.39 1.79
CA TYR A 11 10.21 -6.45 0.38
C TYR A 11 10.52 -5.05 -0.17
N ILE A 12 9.66 -4.07 0.14
CA ILE A 12 9.87 -2.67 -0.26
C ILE A 12 11.10 -2.09 0.44
N TYR A 13 11.27 -2.35 1.75
CA TYR A 13 12.45 -1.91 2.48
C TYR A 13 13.75 -2.41 1.85
N GLU A 14 13.84 -3.71 1.59
CA GLU A 14 15.05 -4.33 1.01
C GLU A 14 15.32 -3.82 -0.40
N GLY A 15 14.27 -3.76 -1.25
CA GLY A 15 14.38 -3.23 -2.60
C GLY A 15 14.78 -1.76 -2.64
N PHE A 16 14.20 -0.93 -1.76
CA PHE A 16 14.57 0.47 -1.67
C PHE A 16 16.00 0.67 -1.18
N CYS A 17 16.45 -0.08 -0.17
CA CYS A 17 17.83 -0.03 0.30
C CYS A 17 18.85 -0.33 -0.80
N ALA A 18 18.51 -1.19 -1.77
CA ALA A 18 19.38 -1.49 -2.91
C ALA A 18 19.59 -0.30 -3.86
N LEU A 19 18.72 0.71 -3.83
CA LEU A 19 18.84 1.93 -4.64
C LEU A 19 19.78 2.97 -4.02
N LEU A 20 19.94 2.97 -2.69
CA LEU A 20 20.62 4.03 -1.94
C LEU A 20 22.10 4.25 -2.32
N PRO A 21 22.90 3.24 -2.72
CA PRO A 21 24.28 3.47 -3.14
C PRO A 21 24.42 4.43 -4.33
N ARG A 22 23.35 4.72 -5.03
CA ARG A 22 23.33 5.69 -6.15
C ARG A 22 23.22 7.15 -5.67
N PHE A 23 22.92 7.36 -4.39
CA PHE A 23 22.63 8.67 -3.80
C PHE A 23 23.42 8.90 -2.51
N PRO A 24 24.77 8.80 -2.56
CA PRO A 24 25.62 8.83 -1.37
C PRO A 24 25.68 10.22 -0.69
N GLU A 25 25.21 11.26 -1.36
CA GLU A 25 25.13 12.62 -0.85
C GLU A 25 23.90 12.89 0.04
N HIS A 26 23.01 11.93 0.16
CA HIS A 26 21.80 12.01 0.99
C HIS A 26 21.90 11.09 2.21
N THR A 27 21.21 11.46 3.29
CA THR A 27 21.04 10.60 4.48
C THR A 27 19.62 10.05 4.54
N PHE A 28 19.49 8.79 4.93
CA PHE A 28 18.21 8.09 4.95
C PHE A 28 18.03 7.43 6.32
N ASP A 29 17.06 7.91 7.08
CA ASP A 29 16.63 7.31 8.34
C ASP A 29 15.33 6.55 8.14
N PHE A 30 15.32 5.28 8.55
CA PHE A 30 14.16 4.42 8.37
C PHE A 30 13.43 4.18 9.69
N PHE A 31 12.10 4.21 9.59
CA PHE A 31 11.22 3.95 10.71
C PHE A 31 10.12 2.97 10.31
N TYR A 32 9.66 2.19 11.29
CA TYR A 32 8.55 1.26 11.14
C TYR A 32 7.59 1.36 12.32
N SER A 33 6.37 0.85 12.14
CA SER A 33 5.35 0.85 13.18
C SER A 33 5.77 -0.07 14.35
N PRO A 34 5.78 0.40 15.61
CA PRO A 34 6.20 -0.40 16.76
C PRO A 34 5.42 -1.71 16.96
N TRP A 35 4.23 -1.81 16.38
CA TRP A 35 3.42 -3.03 16.40
C TRP A 35 3.69 -3.98 15.22
N ASN A 36 4.63 -3.65 14.35
CA ASN A 36 5.05 -4.53 13.26
C ASN A 36 6.05 -5.57 13.75
N ALA A 37 5.56 -6.74 14.12
CA ALA A 37 6.38 -7.84 14.65
C ALA A 37 7.33 -8.48 13.62
N ALA A 38 7.20 -8.14 12.32
CA ALA A 38 8.10 -8.62 11.27
C ALA A 38 9.46 -7.92 11.28
N PHE A 39 9.57 -6.77 11.97
CA PHE A 39 10.79 -5.99 12.06
C PHE A 39 11.40 -6.02 13.47
N SER A 40 12.71 -5.85 13.52
CA SER A 40 13.48 -5.59 14.72
C SER A 40 14.42 -4.40 14.51
N PRO A 41 14.77 -3.64 15.57
CA PRO A 41 15.69 -2.51 15.45
C PRO A 41 17.05 -2.95 14.90
N ARG A 42 17.60 -2.16 13.99
CA ARG A 42 18.96 -2.31 13.44
C ARG A 42 19.50 -0.92 13.10
N GLU A 43 20.73 -0.85 12.64
CA GLU A 43 21.33 0.41 12.24
C GLU A 43 20.45 1.13 11.21
N ASN A 44 20.16 2.40 11.47
CA ASN A 44 19.30 3.27 10.66
C ASN A 44 17.87 2.75 10.41
N PHE A 45 17.33 1.87 11.28
CA PHE A 45 15.98 1.36 11.18
C PHE A 45 15.37 1.09 12.56
N TRP A 46 14.47 1.96 13.01
CA TRP A 46 13.93 1.94 14.37
C TRP A 46 12.40 1.95 14.41
N PRO A 47 11.79 1.38 15.47
CA PRO A 47 10.36 1.57 15.69
C PRO A 47 10.09 3.01 16.13
N LEU A 48 9.09 3.65 15.52
CA LEU A 48 8.67 5.01 15.87
C LEU A 48 7.16 5.17 15.74
N ARG A 49 6.54 5.85 16.69
CA ARG A 49 5.15 6.31 16.59
C ARG A 49 5.14 7.74 16.04
N LEU A 50 4.78 7.89 14.78
CA LEU A 50 4.81 9.18 14.09
C LEU A 50 3.87 10.21 14.75
N LYS A 51 2.68 9.79 15.18
CA LYS A 51 1.71 10.65 15.86
C LYS A 51 2.16 11.21 17.23
N GLU A 52 3.22 10.66 17.80
CA GLU A 52 3.80 11.11 19.06
C GLU A 52 4.97 12.08 18.83
N GLN A 53 5.30 12.36 17.56
CA GLN A 53 6.34 13.30 17.17
C GLN A 53 5.73 14.70 16.93
N GLY A 54 6.59 15.69 16.91
CA GLY A 54 6.22 17.09 16.70
C GLY A 54 7.29 17.83 15.88
N PRO A 55 7.21 19.15 15.81
CA PRO A 55 8.08 19.98 14.98
C PRO A 55 9.57 19.72 15.16
N GLU A 56 10.04 19.51 16.42
CA GLU A 56 11.46 19.20 16.69
C GLU A 56 11.97 17.95 15.96
N PHE A 57 11.09 16.98 15.71
CA PHE A 57 11.42 15.80 14.92
C PHE A 57 11.29 16.10 13.43
N TYR A 58 10.20 16.79 13.02
CA TYR A 58 9.91 17.03 11.61
C TYR A 58 10.95 17.96 10.95
N ASP A 59 11.39 19.01 11.65
CA ASP A 59 12.37 19.99 11.15
C ASP A 59 13.78 19.41 10.89
N ARG A 60 14.02 18.15 11.27
CA ARG A 60 15.27 17.44 11.00
C ARG A 60 15.36 16.93 9.59
N TYR A 61 14.24 16.84 8.88
CA TYR A 61 14.15 16.17 7.58
C TYR A 61 13.62 17.11 6.50
N ASP A 62 14.25 17.03 5.34
CA ASP A 62 13.86 17.76 4.13
C ASP A 62 12.71 17.09 3.39
N LEU A 63 12.58 15.76 3.53
CA LEU A 63 11.61 14.93 2.84
C LEU A 63 11.16 13.77 3.73
N PHE A 64 9.87 13.51 3.72
CA PHE A 64 9.25 12.31 4.30
C PHE A 64 8.72 11.41 3.20
N LEU A 65 9.12 10.13 3.22
CA LEU A 65 8.60 9.10 2.31
C LEU A 65 7.80 8.06 3.08
N SER A 66 6.57 7.85 2.66
CA SER A 66 5.74 6.71 3.08
C SER A 66 5.87 5.60 2.04
N LEU A 67 6.46 4.48 2.43
CA LEU A 67 6.64 3.28 1.61
C LEU A 67 5.91 2.11 2.29
N HIS A 68 4.60 2.00 2.11
CA HIS A 68 3.75 1.05 2.83
C HIS A 68 3.75 1.25 4.36
N SER A 69 3.75 2.48 4.84
CA SER A 69 3.55 2.77 6.26
C SER A 69 2.13 2.39 6.69
N LYS A 70 2.01 1.76 7.87
CA LYS A 70 0.73 1.50 8.55
C LYS A 70 0.29 2.65 9.46
N GLN A 71 1.01 3.78 9.42
CA GLN A 71 0.73 4.96 10.22
C GLN A 71 0.20 6.09 9.34
N LEU A 72 -0.82 6.77 9.81
CA LEU A 72 -1.25 8.03 9.21
C LEU A 72 -0.24 9.12 9.54
N PHE A 73 0.06 9.95 8.58
CA PHE A 73 0.90 11.14 8.77
C PHE A 73 0.02 12.24 9.36
N PRO A 74 0.46 12.89 10.47
CA PRO A 74 -0.29 13.98 11.07
C PRO A 74 -0.51 15.16 10.12
N ASP A 75 -1.66 15.84 10.25
CA ASP A 75 -1.98 17.02 9.43
C ASP A 75 -0.89 18.08 9.49
N GLU A 76 -0.37 18.37 10.69
CA GLU A 76 0.72 19.31 10.90
C GLU A 76 1.97 18.96 10.06
N LEU A 77 2.29 17.66 9.94
CA LEU A 77 3.43 17.20 9.16
C LEU A 77 3.18 17.39 7.65
N VAL A 78 2.05 16.93 7.13
CA VAL A 78 1.77 16.97 5.67
C VAL A 78 1.54 18.39 5.15
N GLU A 79 1.14 19.33 6.02
CA GLU A 79 0.94 20.73 5.65
C GLU A 79 2.22 21.55 5.62
N ASN A 80 3.17 21.25 6.50
CA ASN A 80 4.35 22.07 6.70
C ASN A 80 5.63 21.45 6.09
N HIS A 81 5.61 20.16 5.76
CA HIS A 81 6.77 19.44 5.23
C HIS A 81 6.43 18.71 3.91
N LEU A 82 7.46 18.44 3.12
CA LEU A 82 7.30 17.66 1.92
C LEU A 82 7.12 16.18 2.29
N CYS A 83 5.92 15.66 2.06
CA CYS A 83 5.57 14.27 2.30
C CYS A 83 5.12 13.62 0.99
N ILE A 84 5.75 12.51 0.62
CA ILE A 84 5.42 11.74 -0.58
C ILE A 84 5.05 10.33 -0.17
N ASN A 85 3.95 9.81 -0.72
CA ASN A 85 3.51 8.43 -0.53
C ASN A 85 3.69 7.63 -1.82
N VAL A 86 4.19 6.41 -1.69
CA VAL A 86 4.13 5.38 -2.72
C VAL A 86 2.98 4.45 -2.32
N HIS A 87 1.86 4.62 -3.02
CA HIS A 87 0.60 3.97 -2.70
C HIS A 87 0.37 2.75 -3.63
N PRO A 88 0.04 1.55 -3.08
CA PRO A 88 -0.25 0.34 -3.84
C PRO A 88 -1.65 0.36 -4.49
N GLY A 89 -2.03 1.49 -5.06
CA GLY A 89 -3.33 1.74 -5.70
C GLY A 89 -3.21 2.72 -6.86
N LEU A 90 -4.21 2.71 -7.75
CA LEU A 90 -4.28 3.64 -8.87
C LEU A 90 -5.30 4.74 -8.58
N ASN A 91 -4.85 5.84 -7.95
CA ASN A 91 -5.73 6.96 -7.60
C ASN A 91 -6.44 7.53 -8.86
N PRO A 92 -7.74 7.86 -8.76
CA PRO A 92 -8.56 7.96 -7.56
C PRO A 92 -9.30 6.67 -7.17
N HIS A 93 -8.99 5.53 -7.79
CA HIS A 93 -9.71 4.27 -7.61
C HIS A 93 -9.26 3.51 -6.36
N ASN A 94 -10.22 3.04 -5.57
CA ASN A 94 -10.00 2.16 -4.42
C ASN A 94 -8.91 2.65 -3.46
N ARG A 95 -8.88 3.97 -3.16
CA ARG A 95 -7.96 4.56 -2.18
C ARG A 95 -8.09 3.87 -0.82
N GLY A 96 -7.08 3.95 0.01
CA GLY A 96 -7.06 3.42 1.36
C GLY A 96 -6.60 1.97 1.45
N TRP A 97 -7.39 1.12 2.11
CA TRP A 97 -6.96 -0.24 2.45
C TRP A 97 -7.23 -1.25 1.32
N PHE A 98 -6.22 -2.09 1.03
CA PHE A 98 -6.29 -3.25 0.13
C PHE A 98 -6.84 -2.95 -1.28
N PRO A 99 -6.32 -1.95 -2.02
CA PRO A 99 -6.84 -1.57 -3.33
C PRO A 99 -7.01 -2.74 -4.30
N GLN A 100 -6.05 -3.68 -4.32
CA GLN A 100 -6.10 -4.87 -5.18
C GLN A 100 -7.29 -5.79 -4.90
N VAL A 101 -7.71 -5.90 -3.62
CA VAL A 101 -8.88 -6.70 -3.24
C VAL A 101 -10.14 -6.10 -3.85
N PHE A 102 -10.31 -4.79 -3.65
CA PHE A 102 -11.50 -4.10 -4.16
C PHE A 102 -11.50 -3.99 -5.68
N SER A 103 -10.34 -3.84 -6.33
CA SER A 103 -10.27 -3.84 -7.80
C SER A 103 -10.65 -5.19 -8.42
N ILE A 104 -10.33 -6.31 -7.75
CA ILE A 104 -10.82 -7.63 -8.17
C ILE A 104 -12.35 -7.71 -8.06
N LEU A 105 -12.94 -7.11 -7.03
CA LEU A 105 -14.38 -7.19 -6.76
C LEU A 105 -15.21 -6.25 -7.63
N ASN A 106 -14.75 -5.03 -7.86
CA ASN A 106 -15.52 -3.98 -8.53
C ASN A 106 -15.08 -3.69 -9.98
N GLY A 107 -13.98 -4.32 -10.44
CA GLY A 107 -13.46 -4.15 -11.79
C GLY A 107 -12.82 -2.80 -12.07
N LEU A 108 -12.61 -1.94 -11.04
CA LEU A 108 -11.90 -0.69 -11.22
C LEU A 108 -10.40 -0.91 -11.43
N PRO A 109 -9.72 -0.01 -12.14
CA PRO A 109 -8.28 -0.12 -12.39
C PRO A 109 -7.45 -0.24 -11.11
N VAL A 110 -6.35 -0.97 -11.19
CA VAL A 110 -5.36 -1.15 -10.12
C VAL A 110 -3.97 -0.75 -10.63
N GLY A 111 -3.11 -0.33 -9.74
CA GLY A 111 -1.74 0.04 -10.09
C GLY A 111 -0.98 0.65 -8.93
N VAL A 112 -0.06 1.54 -9.26
CA VAL A 112 0.76 2.28 -8.30
C VAL A 112 0.59 3.77 -8.52
N THR A 113 0.50 4.52 -7.44
CA THR A 113 0.52 5.98 -7.46
C THR A 113 1.62 6.51 -6.53
N ILE A 114 2.50 7.35 -7.07
CA ILE A 114 3.39 8.19 -6.26
C ILE A 114 2.76 9.58 -6.21
N HIS A 115 2.40 10.04 -5.02
CA HIS A 115 1.72 11.32 -4.85
C HIS A 115 2.26 12.12 -3.67
N ARG A 116 2.15 13.45 -3.72
CA ARG A 116 2.36 14.30 -2.57
C ARG A 116 1.20 14.09 -1.61
N MET A 117 1.49 13.96 -0.33
CA MET A 117 0.45 13.79 0.69
C MET A 117 -0.23 15.12 1.02
N ASP A 118 -1.51 15.05 1.33
CA ASP A 118 -2.30 16.09 1.95
C ASP A 118 -3.05 15.51 3.18
N ARG A 119 -4.03 16.24 3.72
CA ARG A 119 -4.80 15.78 4.90
C ARG A 119 -5.70 14.58 4.63
N GLU A 120 -6.06 14.37 3.37
CA GLU A 120 -6.96 13.27 3.01
C GLU A 120 -6.17 12.02 2.65
N LEU A 121 -6.74 10.87 2.97
CA LEU A 121 -6.09 9.58 2.73
C LEU A 121 -5.95 9.31 1.22
N ASP A 122 -4.69 9.14 0.78
CA ASP A 122 -4.30 8.83 -0.59
C ASP A 122 -4.95 9.76 -1.64
N HIS A 123 -5.03 11.07 -1.34
CA HIS A 123 -5.77 12.04 -2.13
C HIS A 123 -4.88 13.01 -2.93
N GLY A 124 -3.78 13.45 -2.38
CA GLY A 124 -2.97 14.54 -2.88
C GLY A 124 -2.52 14.45 -4.34
N PRO A 125 -1.93 15.52 -4.89
CA PRO A 125 -1.53 15.60 -6.29
C PRO A 125 -0.48 14.55 -6.66
N ILE A 126 -0.61 14.03 -7.89
CA ILE A 126 0.11 12.87 -8.40
C ILE A 126 1.42 13.30 -9.04
N LEU A 127 2.50 12.60 -8.70
CA LEU A 127 3.80 12.70 -9.37
C LEU A 127 3.85 11.70 -10.54
N TRP A 128 3.62 10.42 -10.28
CA TRP A 128 3.60 9.34 -11.29
C TRP A 128 2.57 8.28 -10.95
N GLN A 129 2.08 7.64 -11.99
CA GLN A 129 1.20 6.48 -11.89
C GLN A 129 1.59 5.41 -12.90
N ALA A 130 1.28 4.17 -12.57
CA ALA A 130 1.35 3.05 -13.49
C ALA A 130 0.17 2.11 -13.24
N GLU A 131 -0.63 1.89 -14.27
CA GLU A 131 -1.70 0.90 -14.25
C GLU A 131 -1.14 -0.51 -14.44
N LEU A 132 -1.77 -1.50 -13.79
CA LEU A 132 -1.40 -2.90 -13.85
C LEU A 132 -2.61 -3.76 -14.24
N PRO A 133 -2.40 -4.84 -15.01
CA PRO A 133 -3.47 -5.76 -15.36
C PRO A 133 -3.87 -6.64 -14.16
N ILE A 134 -5.17 -6.99 -14.10
CA ILE A 134 -5.69 -8.09 -13.28
C ILE A 134 -6.14 -9.18 -14.25
N TYR A 135 -5.54 -10.36 -14.11
CA TYR A 135 -5.90 -11.52 -14.94
C TYR A 135 -6.99 -12.37 -14.27
N PRO A 136 -7.79 -13.12 -15.04
CA PRO A 136 -8.87 -13.94 -14.47
C PRO A 136 -8.42 -14.96 -13.43
N GLN A 137 -7.17 -15.45 -13.53
CA GLN A 137 -6.59 -16.42 -12.60
C GLN A 137 -5.89 -15.76 -11.40
N ASP A 138 -5.74 -14.44 -11.36
CA ASP A 138 -5.04 -13.77 -10.28
C ASP A 138 -5.83 -13.83 -8.98
N THR A 139 -5.12 -14.15 -7.91
CA THR A 139 -5.54 -13.89 -6.54
C THR A 139 -5.10 -12.49 -6.09
N SER A 140 -5.58 -12.03 -4.94
CA SER A 140 -5.10 -10.79 -4.31
C SER A 140 -3.58 -10.80 -4.13
N LYS A 141 -2.99 -11.97 -3.82
CA LYS A 141 -1.54 -12.09 -3.66
C LYS A 141 -0.79 -11.85 -4.97
N ASP A 142 -1.26 -12.41 -6.08
CA ASP A 142 -0.61 -12.26 -7.38
C ASP A 142 -0.63 -10.80 -7.85
N VAL A 143 -1.77 -10.12 -7.68
CA VAL A 143 -1.89 -8.69 -8.00
C VAL A 143 -0.98 -7.85 -7.10
N TYR A 144 -0.97 -8.14 -5.80
CA TYR A 144 -0.15 -7.41 -4.82
C TYR A 144 1.34 -7.55 -5.10
N ASP A 145 1.83 -8.75 -5.42
CA ASP A 145 3.24 -8.97 -5.76
C ASP A 145 3.64 -8.16 -7.01
N ARG A 146 2.75 -8.07 -7.98
CA ARG A 146 2.96 -7.26 -9.19
C ARG A 146 2.99 -5.76 -8.87
N ILE A 147 2.16 -5.30 -7.93
CA ILE A 147 2.16 -3.92 -7.42
C ILE A 147 3.51 -3.62 -6.75
N LEU A 148 3.97 -4.45 -5.81
CA LEU A 148 5.24 -4.24 -5.11
C LEU A 148 6.43 -4.15 -6.08
N ALA A 149 6.47 -5.03 -7.09
CA ALA A 149 7.51 -4.97 -8.12
C ALA A 149 7.46 -3.67 -8.92
N LYS A 150 6.26 -3.19 -9.26
CA LYS A 150 6.07 -1.92 -9.98
C LYS A 150 6.43 -0.70 -9.14
N GLU A 151 6.18 -0.72 -7.85
CA GLU A 151 6.60 0.36 -6.93
C GLU A 151 8.12 0.52 -6.92
N LEU A 152 8.85 -0.60 -6.81
CA LEU A 152 10.32 -0.57 -6.87
C LEU A 152 10.83 -0.11 -8.23
N GLU A 153 10.19 -0.52 -9.33
CA GLU A 153 10.52 -0.04 -10.68
C GLU A 153 10.34 1.48 -10.80
N LEU A 154 9.23 2.02 -10.29
CA LEU A 154 8.99 3.46 -10.31
C LEU A 154 9.95 4.23 -9.40
N LEU A 155 10.27 3.68 -8.23
CA LEU A 155 11.26 4.26 -7.33
C LEU A 155 12.66 4.23 -7.95
N ASP A 156 13.07 3.13 -8.57
CA ASP A 156 14.34 3.03 -9.28
C ASP A 156 14.48 4.10 -10.37
N LYS A 157 13.41 4.33 -11.10
CA LYS A 157 13.37 5.29 -12.21
C LYS A 157 13.32 6.75 -11.73
N HIS A 158 12.56 7.04 -10.65
CA HIS A 158 12.16 8.40 -10.32
C HIS A 158 12.69 8.91 -8.96
N LEU A 159 13.42 8.10 -8.19
CA LEU A 159 13.94 8.54 -6.90
C LEU A 159 14.86 9.78 -7.05
N GLY A 160 15.70 9.82 -8.09
CA GLY A 160 16.54 10.99 -8.38
C GLY A 160 15.73 12.26 -8.66
N ASP A 161 14.62 12.14 -9.38
CA ASP A 161 13.73 13.27 -9.66
C ASP A 161 13.03 13.75 -8.36
N ILE A 162 12.64 12.83 -7.49
CA ILE A 162 12.08 13.16 -6.18
C ILE A 162 13.11 13.93 -5.34
N LEU A 163 14.34 13.44 -5.24
CA LEU A 163 15.39 14.03 -4.42
C LEU A 163 15.86 15.40 -4.92
N THR A 164 15.73 15.65 -6.21
CA THR A 164 16.11 16.95 -6.82
C THR A 164 14.92 17.90 -6.99
N GLY A 165 13.69 17.46 -6.71
CA GLY A 165 12.48 18.23 -6.96
C GLY A 165 12.14 18.39 -8.45
N SER A 166 12.72 17.54 -9.32
CA SER A 166 12.57 17.61 -10.80
C SER A 166 11.33 16.83 -11.26
N TYR A 167 10.16 17.20 -10.75
CA TYR A 167 8.88 16.57 -11.10
C TYR A 167 7.76 17.59 -11.24
N THR A 168 6.68 17.18 -11.87
CA THR A 168 5.44 17.96 -11.97
C THR A 168 4.34 17.31 -11.14
N LEU A 169 3.47 18.14 -10.57
CA LEU A 169 2.31 17.68 -9.83
C LEU A 169 1.07 17.78 -10.71
N THR A 170 0.36 16.68 -10.86
CA THR A 170 -0.92 16.62 -11.58
C THR A 170 -2.06 16.45 -10.57
N PRO A 171 -3.09 17.29 -10.57
CA PRO A 171 -4.25 17.06 -9.72
C PRO A 171 -4.87 15.68 -9.97
N MET A 172 -5.36 15.04 -8.92
CA MET A 172 -6.11 13.78 -9.04
C MET A 172 -7.39 14.01 -9.87
N ALA A 173 -7.72 13.08 -10.76
CA ALA A 173 -8.86 13.17 -11.66
C ALA A 173 -10.17 12.76 -10.96
N GLY A 174 -10.73 13.64 -10.14
CA GLY A 174 -11.96 13.40 -9.38
C GLY A 174 -11.71 12.70 -8.03
N GLU A 175 -12.78 12.55 -7.25
CA GLU A 175 -12.71 12.02 -5.87
C GLU A 175 -12.50 10.50 -5.82
N GLY A 176 -13.01 9.77 -6.81
CA GLY A 176 -12.97 8.30 -6.82
C GLY A 176 -13.72 7.66 -5.64
N ASN A 177 -13.17 6.57 -5.14
CA ASN A 177 -13.72 5.87 -3.98
C ASN A 177 -12.64 5.49 -2.98
N ILE A 178 -13.04 5.32 -1.72
CA ILE A 178 -12.15 4.96 -0.61
C ILE A 178 -12.67 3.71 0.08
N ASN A 179 -11.76 2.83 0.51
CA ASN A 179 -12.08 1.63 1.26
C ASN A 179 -11.31 1.63 2.57
N TYR A 180 -11.99 1.30 3.65
CA TYR A 180 -11.40 1.21 4.98
C TYR A 180 -11.14 -0.26 5.36
N LYS A 181 -10.35 -0.45 6.40
CA LYS A 181 -10.13 -1.80 6.94
C LYS A 181 -11.44 -2.50 7.32
N ALA A 182 -12.42 -1.77 7.83
CA ALA A 182 -13.73 -2.30 8.17
C ALA A 182 -14.48 -2.89 6.97
N ASP A 183 -14.33 -2.28 5.78
CA ASP A 183 -14.94 -2.78 4.54
C ASP A 183 -14.32 -4.13 4.15
N PHE A 184 -12.99 -4.25 4.27
CA PHE A 184 -12.32 -5.53 4.06
C PHE A 184 -12.72 -6.58 5.10
N ASP A 185 -12.78 -6.21 6.38
CA ASP A 185 -13.18 -7.13 7.46
C ASP A 185 -14.62 -7.64 7.25
N ALA A 186 -15.50 -6.82 6.67
CA ALA A 186 -16.88 -7.20 6.33
C ALA A 186 -16.97 -8.20 5.15
N LEU A 187 -15.96 -8.24 4.28
CA LEU A 187 -15.91 -9.21 3.17
C LEU A 187 -15.50 -10.61 3.64
N CYS A 188 -14.76 -10.72 4.75
CA CYS A 188 -14.17 -11.99 5.19
C CYS A 188 -15.17 -13.07 5.59
N PRO A 189 -16.24 -12.80 6.36
CA PRO A 189 -17.25 -13.81 6.67
C PRO A 189 -18.14 -14.10 5.46
N ILE A 190 -18.32 -15.38 5.13
CA ILE A 190 -19.15 -15.86 4.03
C ILE A 190 -20.46 -16.40 4.63
N ASP A 191 -21.60 -15.83 4.22
CA ASP A 191 -22.92 -16.44 4.45
C ASP A 191 -23.15 -17.49 3.37
N LEU A 192 -23.22 -18.77 3.77
CA LEU A 192 -23.45 -19.89 2.84
C LEU A 192 -24.84 -19.86 2.19
N ASN A 193 -25.76 -19.05 2.71
CA ASN A 193 -27.10 -18.89 2.15
C ASN A 193 -27.26 -17.62 1.29
N GLU A 194 -26.21 -16.81 1.16
CA GLU A 194 -26.22 -15.60 0.33
C GLU A 194 -26.36 -15.98 -1.16
N PRO A 195 -27.40 -15.52 -1.88
CA PRO A 195 -27.50 -15.75 -3.31
C PRO A 195 -26.40 -15.02 -4.06
N ALA A 196 -25.63 -15.73 -4.87
CA ALA A 196 -24.57 -15.16 -5.69
C ALA A 196 -24.38 -15.95 -7.00
N THR A 197 -23.87 -15.28 -8.03
CA THR A 197 -23.42 -15.98 -9.24
C THR A 197 -22.07 -16.66 -8.98
N TYR A 198 -21.73 -17.69 -9.75
CA TYR A 198 -20.40 -18.32 -9.68
C TYR A 198 -19.28 -17.32 -9.91
N GLY A 199 -19.47 -16.32 -10.80
CA GLY A 199 -18.48 -15.26 -11.02
C GLY A 199 -18.22 -14.46 -9.75
N GLN A 200 -19.27 -13.98 -9.07
CA GLN A 200 -19.17 -13.25 -7.80
C GLN A 200 -18.49 -14.08 -6.71
N VAL A 201 -18.80 -15.37 -6.61
CA VAL A 201 -18.17 -16.28 -5.65
C VAL A 201 -16.68 -16.43 -5.93
N ILE A 202 -16.32 -16.68 -7.20
CA ILE A 202 -14.91 -16.79 -7.62
C ILE A 202 -14.17 -15.48 -7.36
N ASP A 203 -14.71 -14.34 -7.74
CA ASP A 203 -14.08 -13.03 -7.52
C ASP A 203 -13.89 -12.73 -6.03
N ARG A 204 -14.89 -13.02 -5.18
CA ARG A 204 -14.76 -12.85 -3.73
C ARG A 204 -13.67 -13.76 -3.15
N LEU A 205 -13.66 -15.02 -3.52
CA LEU A 205 -12.66 -15.96 -3.01
C LEU A 205 -11.25 -15.61 -3.47
N ARG A 206 -11.02 -15.27 -4.75
CA ARG A 206 -9.70 -14.89 -5.23
C ARG A 206 -9.23 -13.54 -4.69
N ALA A 207 -10.13 -12.58 -4.46
CA ALA A 207 -9.83 -11.31 -3.81
C ALA A 207 -9.39 -11.48 -2.35
N LEU A 208 -9.94 -12.46 -1.63
CA LEU A 208 -9.60 -12.77 -0.25
C LEU A 208 -8.49 -13.82 -0.10
N THR A 209 -8.06 -14.48 -1.19
CA THR A 209 -6.93 -15.42 -1.16
C THR A 209 -5.62 -14.66 -1.23
N HIS A 210 -4.89 -14.64 -0.10
CA HIS A 210 -3.62 -13.90 0.04
C HIS A 210 -2.68 -14.62 1.02
N ALA A 211 -1.98 -15.65 0.55
CA ALA A 211 -1.04 -16.40 1.40
C ALA A 211 0.04 -15.47 2.03
N PRO A 212 0.41 -15.68 3.30
CA PRO A 212 0.02 -16.77 4.19
C PRO A 212 -1.27 -16.50 5.00
N TYR A 213 -1.98 -15.41 4.73
CA TYR A 213 -3.16 -15.01 5.50
C TYR A 213 -4.39 -15.86 5.14
N GLN A 214 -5.23 -16.10 6.13
CA GLN A 214 -6.52 -16.78 6.00
C GLN A 214 -7.62 -15.73 6.23
N ASN A 215 -8.22 -15.21 5.17
CA ASN A 215 -9.15 -14.11 5.23
C ASN A 215 -10.62 -14.58 5.12
N ALA A 216 -10.99 -15.26 4.02
CA ALA A 216 -12.35 -15.73 3.83
C ALA A 216 -12.66 -16.92 4.73
N TYR A 217 -13.81 -16.91 5.41
CA TYR A 217 -14.26 -18.01 6.24
C TYR A 217 -15.78 -18.07 6.33
N PHE A 218 -16.32 -19.24 6.63
CA PHE A 218 -17.69 -19.40 7.15
C PHE A 218 -17.64 -20.04 8.54
N VAL A 219 -18.76 -20.02 9.25
CA VAL A 219 -18.87 -20.64 10.57
C VAL A 219 -19.66 -21.93 10.42
N ASP A 220 -19.11 -23.04 10.92
CA ASP A 220 -19.76 -24.36 10.89
C ASP A 220 -20.83 -24.50 11.99
N GLU A 221 -21.45 -25.68 12.06
CA GLU A 221 -22.50 -26.00 13.03
C GLU A 221 -22.02 -25.97 14.50
N ASP A 222 -20.72 -26.17 14.72
CA ASP A 222 -20.07 -26.11 16.05
C ASP A 222 -19.63 -24.67 16.41
N GLY A 223 -19.91 -23.66 15.58
CA GLY A 223 -19.50 -22.28 15.79
C GLY A 223 -18.03 -22.01 15.48
N LYS A 224 -17.34 -22.90 14.75
CA LYS A 224 -15.93 -22.74 14.38
C LYS A 224 -15.77 -22.13 13.00
N LYS A 225 -14.72 -21.33 12.83
CA LYS A 225 -14.35 -20.78 11.52
C LYS A 225 -13.72 -21.84 10.63
N VAL A 226 -14.29 -22.01 9.45
CA VAL A 226 -13.71 -22.82 8.36
C VAL A 226 -13.20 -21.85 7.30
N TYR A 227 -11.88 -21.80 7.13
CA TYR A 227 -11.24 -20.89 6.16
C TYR A 227 -11.30 -21.44 4.75
N VAL A 228 -11.55 -20.55 3.81
CA VAL A 228 -11.70 -20.88 2.39
C VAL A 228 -10.68 -20.08 1.57
N GLY A 229 -10.04 -20.78 0.63
CA GLY A 229 -9.18 -20.17 -0.39
C GLY A 229 -9.40 -20.86 -1.74
N ILE A 230 -8.95 -20.23 -2.81
CA ILE A 230 -9.09 -20.76 -4.17
C ILE A 230 -7.73 -20.78 -4.88
N THR A 231 -7.52 -21.76 -5.70
CA THR A 231 -6.40 -21.82 -6.65
C THR A 231 -6.97 -21.84 -8.06
N LEU A 232 -6.57 -20.87 -8.85
CA LEU A 232 -6.98 -20.74 -10.25
C LEU A 232 -5.77 -20.99 -11.16
N ARG A 233 -5.99 -21.66 -12.28
CA ARG A 233 -4.95 -21.90 -13.29
C ARG A 233 -5.53 -21.61 -14.66
N LYS A 234 -4.75 -20.90 -15.47
CA LYS A 234 -5.02 -20.74 -16.88
C LYS A 234 -4.37 -21.90 -17.64
N GLU A 235 -5.05 -22.44 -18.64
CA GLU A 235 -4.47 -23.38 -19.60
C GLU A 235 -3.43 -22.65 -20.47
N ASP A 236 -2.34 -23.31 -20.80
CA ASP A 236 -1.23 -22.80 -21.62
C ASP A 236 -1.65 -22.64 -23.09
#